data_15c54f94de814e5597bb9f0949abd243
#
_entry.id   15c54f94de814e5597bb9f0949abd243
#
_cell.length_a   1.000
_cell.length_b   1.000
_cell.length_c   1.000
_cell.angle_alpha   90.00
_cell.angle_beta   90.00
_cell.angle_gamma   90.00
#
_symmetry.space_group_name_H-M   'P 1'
#
loop_
_entity.id
_entity.type
_entity.pdbx_description
1 polymer ?
#
loop_
_entity_poly.entity_id
_entity_poly.type
_entity_poly.pdbx_seq_one_letter_code
_entity_poly.pdbx_strand_id
1 'polypeptide(L)'
;MHRESFFENLRQSLEKGRSKSPNLWNPDSEQETRDQVQVILDSSETLWEERYETIVTTARKAGWNVARVATLEDVIEYLECLVQEKQATKVVFTSQTAVRDLGLDKIFSQSQIEFTEINDSENKLPADQRAKAIQADIGITGVEFAVAETGTCVLTAGSDTGRLVGLAPPVHVAIVTKGQVLDSLDDLFKIRKSQKIDGTFPAYSNLISGPSRSADIEYTLVTGVHGPGEVHMILVG
;
A
#
# COMPACT_ATOMS: atom_id res chain seq x y z
N MET A 1 -20.61 -15.45 35.80
CA MET A 1 -19.13 -15.56 35.74
C MET A 1 -18.59 -14.18 36.04
N HIS A 2 -17.88 -13.98 37.17
CA HIS A 2 -17.36 -12.67 37.57
C HIS A 2 -16.26 -12.23 36.61
N ARG A 3 -16.26 -10.97 36.18
CA ARG A 3 -15.28 -10.38 35.27
C ARG A 3 -13.83 -10.62 35.71
N GLU A 4 -13.57 -10.51 37.00
CA GLU A 4 -12.25 -10.72 37.58
C GLU A 4 -11.77 -12.18 37.43
N SER A 5 -12.64 -13.15 37.65
CA SER A 5 -12.29 -14.57 37.49
C SER A 5 -12.03 -14.94 36.03
N PHE A 6 -12.68 -14.26 35.09
CA PHE A 6 -12.40 -14.45 33.66
C PHE A 6 -10.99 -13.96 33.31
N PHE A 7 -10.61 -12.76 33.74
CA PHE A 7 -9.28 -12.23 33.46
C PHE A 7 -8.17 -13.00 34.19
N GLU A 8 -8.44 -13.53 35.35
CA GLU A 8 -7.49 -14.36 36.10
C GLU A 8 -7.25 -15.69 35.40
N ASN A 9 -8.29 -16.36 34.92
CA ASN A 9 -8.19 -17.58 34.11
C ASN A 9 -7.48 -17.31 32.78
N LEU A 10 -7.73 -16.16 32.14
CA LEU A 10 -7.05 -15.78 30.91
C LEU A 10 -5.55 -15.56 31.13
N ARG A 11 -5.16 -14.86 32.21
CA ARG A 11 -3.75 -14.67 32.58
C ARG A 11 -3.06 -15.99 32.84
N GLN A 12 -3.67 -16.90 33.64
CA GLN A 12 -3.13 -18.22 33.90
C GLN A 12 -2.99 -19.08 32.62
N SER A 13 -3.94 -18.97 31.71
CA SER A 13 -3.87 -19.68 30.43
C SER A 13 -2.76 -19.12 29.52
N LEU A 14 -2.58 -17.80 29.50
CA LEU A 14 -1.50 -17.14 28.76
C LEU A 14 -0.12 -17.43 29.39
N GLU A 15 -0.02 -17.55 30.71
CA GLU A 15 1.22 -17.93 31.39
C GLU A 15 1.57 -19.40 31.17
N LYS A 16 0.58 -20.31 31.15
CA LYS A 16 0.78 -21.72 30.80
C LYS A 16 1.11 -21.92 29.31
N GLY A 17 0.56 -21.09 28.43
CA GLY A 17 0.88 -21.06 26.99
C GLY A 17 2.22 -20.40 26.66
N ARG A 18 2.86 -19.73 27.61
CA ARG A 18 4.27 -19.31 27.55
C ARG A 18 5.23 -20.47 27.83
N SER A 19 4.91 -21.70 27.35
CA SER A 19 5.95 -22.66 27.11
C SER A 19 6.92 -22.01 26.14
N LYS A 20 8.16 -21.84 26.55
CA LYS A 20 9.32 -21.36 25.82
C LYS A 20 9.15 -21.58 24.32
N SER A 21 8.49 -20.63 23.63
CA SER A 21 8.75 -20.46 22.20
C SER A 21 10.27 -20.45 22.11
N PRO A 22 10.92 -21.32 21.33
CA PRO A 22 12.34 -21.20 21.15
C PRO A 22 12.57 -19.73 20.88
N ASN A 23 13.54 -19.15 21.56
CA ASN A 23 13.87 -17.74 21.39
C ASN A 23 14.29 -17.62 19.92
N LEU A 24 13.31 -17.37 19.03
CA LEU A 24 13.54 -17.17 17.60
C LEU A 24 14.34 -15.88 17.37
N TRP A 25 14.52 -15.12 18.45
CA TRP A 25 15.33 -13.94 18.50
C TRP A 25 16.75 -14.28 18.96
N ASN A 26 17.66 -14.43 18.00
CA ASN A 26 19.09 -14.52 18.27
C ASN A 26 19.70 -13.12 18.02
N PRO A 27 20.28 -12.45 19.04
CA PRO A 27 20.95 -11.17 18.87
C PRO A 27 22.04 -11.20 17.80
N ASP A 28 22.79 -12.32 17.71
CA ASP A 28 23.84 -12.49 16.69
C ASP A 28 23.29 -12.51 15.25
N SER A 29 21.96 -12.66 15.09
CA SER A 29 21.29 -12.61 13.80
C SER A 29 20.84 -11.19 13.37
N GLU A 30 20.99 -10.17 14.22
CA GLU A 30 20.55 -8.81 13.90
C GLU A 30 21.39 -8.19 12.78
N GLN A 31 22.70 -8.30 12.88
CA GLN A 31 23.59 -7.80 11.84
C GLN A 31 23.38 -8.56 10.53
N GLU A 32 23.28 -9.88 10.59
CA GLU A 32 22.97 -10.70 9.42
C GLU A 32 21.64 -10.29 8.78
N THR A 33 20.62 -9.96 9.58
CA THR A 33 19.33 -9.48 9.07
C THR A 33 19.50 -8.14 8.35
N ARG A 34 20.27 -7.20 8.89
CA ARG A 34 20.55 -5.91 8.24
C ARG A 34 21.32 -6.08 6.93
N ASP A 35 22.33 -6.96 6.92
CA ASP A 35 23.13 -7.23 5.74
C ASP A 35 22.26 -7.84 4.61
N GLN A 36 21.37 -8.79 4.95
CA GLN A 36 20.41 -9.36 4.00
C GLN A 36 19.45 -8.30 3.45
N VAL A 37 18.95 -7.41 4.29
CA VAL A 37 18.05 -6.32 3.85
C VAL A 37 18.77 -5.36 2.93
N GLN A 38 20.04 -5.03 3.20
CA GLN A 38 20.81 -4.17 2.31
C GLN A 38 20.95 -4.80 0.91
N VAL A 39 21.25 -6.09 0.85
CA VAL A 39 21.31 -6.82 -0.43
C VAL A 39 19.97 -6.79 -1.18
N ILE A 40 18.84 -6.96 -0.47
CA ILE A 40 17.50 -6.89 -1.06
C ILE A 40 17.25 -5.51 -1.66
N LEU A 41 17.55 -4.43 -0.91
CA LEU A 41 17.33 -3.05 -1.36
C LEU A 41 18.24 -2.69 -2.54
N ASP A 42 19.53 -3.05 -2.48
CA ASP A 42 20.48 -2.79 -3.57
C ASP A 42 20.09 -3.54 -4.85
N SER A 43 19.54 -4.76 -4.71
CA SER A 43 19.07 -5.55 -5.86
C SER A 43 17.79 -5.00 -6.49
N SER A 44 17.00 -4.21 -5.76
CA SER A 44 15.72 -3.72 -6.26
C SER A 44 15.85 -2.75 -7.45
N GLU A 45 16.96 -2.04 -7.55
CA GLU A 45 17.26 -1.18 -8.71
C GLU A 45 17.87 -1.97 -9.88
N THR A 46 18.75 -2.93 -9.58
CA THR A 46 19.51 -3.67 -10.60
C THR A 46 18.68 -4.74 -11.29
N LEU A 47 17.74 -5.37 -10.57
CA LEU A 47 16.86 -6.43 -11.10
C LEU A 47 15.49 -5.90 -11.54
N TRP A 48 15.37 -4.61 -11.79
CA TRP A 48 14.11 -3.97 -12.15
C TRP A 48 13.40 -4.63 -13.34
N GLU A 49 14.11 -4.86 -14.45
CA GLU A 49 13.51 -5.43 -15.67
C GLU A 49 12.99 -6.87 -15.46
N GLU A 50 13.72 -7.70 -14.71
CA GLU A 50 13.30 -9.06 -14.40
C GLU A 50 12.06 -9.07 -13.49
N ARG A 51 12.08 -8.27 -12.43
CA ARG A 51 10.96 -8.12 -11.50
C ARG A 51 9.75 -7.48 -12.17
N TYR A 52 9.99 -6.58 -13.11
CA TYR A 52 8.96 -5.92 -13.88
C TYR A 52 8.08 -6.93 -14.64
N GLU A 53 8.65 -7.83 -15.40
CA GLU A 53 7.88 -8.85 -16.14
C GLU A 53 7.04 -9.73 -15.18
N THR A 54 7.62 -10.06 -14.04
CA THR A 54 6.94 -10.85 -13.01
C THR A 54 5.76 -10.09 -12.42
N ILE A 55 5.97 -8.84 -11.97
CA ILE A 55 4.90 -8.07 -11.32
C ILE A 55 3.76 -7.73 -12.28
N VAL A 56 4.05 -7.43 -13.56
CA VAL A 56 3.02 -7.21 -14.58
C VAL A 56 2.12 -8.42 -14.72
N THR A 57 2.73 -9.61 -14.77
CA THR A 57 1.99 -10.86 -14.93
C THR A 57 1.14 -11.18 -13.69
N THR A 58 1.72 -11.09 -12.50
CA THR A 58 1.04 -11.44 -11.25
C THR A 58 -0.02 -10.43 -10.87
N ALA A 59 0.26 -9.13 -11.02
CA ALA A 59 -0.70 -8.06 -10.75
C ALA A 59 -1.91 -8.13 -11.70
N ARG A 60 -1.72 -8.38 -13.00
CA ARG A 60 -2.84 -8.59 -13.92
C ARG A 60 -3.69 -9.78 -13.55
N LYS A 61 -3.08 -10.90 -13.14
CA LYS A 61 -3.82 -12.07 -12.63
C LYS A 61 -4.60 -11.75 -11.35
N ALA A 62 -4.07 -10.89 -10.49
CA ALA A 62 -4.75 -10.42 -9.29
C ALA A 62 -5.90 -9.44 -9.60
N GLY A 63 -5.96 -8.89 -10.81
CA GLY A 63 -7.03 -7.99 -11.27
C GLY A 63 -6.66 -6.52 -11.31
N TRP A 64 -5.36 -6.20 -11.28
CA TRP A 64 -4.89 -4.84 -11.50
C TRP A 64 -4.94 -4.47 -12.99
N ASN A 65 -5.29 -3.23 -13.28
CA ASN A 65 -4.97 -2.57 -14.54
C ASN A 65 -3.52 -2.09 -14.46
N VAL A 66 -2.62 -2.72 -15.22
CA VAL A 66 -1.18 -2.43 -15.11
C VAL A 66 -0.71 -1.66 -16.34
N ALA A 67 -0.12 -0.49 -16.10
CA ALA A 67 0.54 0.33 -17.10
C ALA A 67 2.04 0.43 -16.80
N ARG A 68 2.88 0.39 -17.84
CA ARG A 68 4.28 0.78 -17.79
C ARG A 68 4.41 2.15 -18.44
N VAL A 69 5.12 3.03 -17.78
CA VAL A 69 5.43 4.37 -18.27
C VAL A 69 6.90 4.68 -18.04
N ALA A 70 7.48 5.47 -18.94
CA ALA A 70 8.91 5.79 -18.86
C ALA A 70 9.16 7.05 -18.01
N THR A 71 8.21 7.98 -18.00
CA THR A 71 8.39 9.30 -17.39
C THR A 71 7.22 9.67 -16.48
N LEU A 72 7.39 10.71 -15.68
CA LEU A 72 6.31 11.28 -14.86
C LEU A 72 5.24 11.95 -15.73
N GLU A 73 5.63 12.50 -16.89
CA GLU A 73 4.71 13.06 -17.86
C GLU A 73 3.73 12.02 -18.40
N ASP A 74 4.22 10.80 -18.68
CA ASP A 74 3.36 9.68 -19.11
C ASP A 74 2.38 9.26 -17.99
N VAL A 75 2.78 9.38 -16.71
CA VAL A 75 1.86 9.16 -15.57
C VAL A 75 0.73 10.18 -15.61
N ILE A 76 1.06 11.45 -15.85
CA ILE A 76 0.06 12.53 -15.91
C ILE A 76 -0.92 12.28 -17.06
N GLU A 77 -0.44 11.93 -18.25
CA GLU A 77 -1.29 11.61 -19.40
C GLU A 77 -2.22 10.42 -19.07
N TYR A 78 -1.70 9.40 -18.43
CA TYR A 78 -2.53 8.28 -17.99
C TYR A 78 -3.63 8.71 -17.01
N LEU A 79 -3.28 9.54 -16.02
CA LEU A 79 -4.23 10.06 -15.03
C LEU A 79 -5.29 10.96 -15.67
N GLU A 80 -4.92 11.80 -16.64
CA GLU A 80 -5.86 12.64 -17.38
C GLU A 80 -6.88 11.79 -18.16
N CYS A 81 -6.40 10.76 -18.86
CA CYS A 81 -7.26 9.82 -19.56
C CYS A 81 -8.21 9.09 -18.60
N LEU A 82 -7.69 8.62 -17.46
CA LEU A 82 -8.49 7.92 -16.47
C LEU A 82 -9.57 8.81 -15.84
N VAL A 83 -9.22 10.06 -15.51
CA VAL A 83 -10.15 11.06 -14.96
C VAL A 83 -11.29 11.34 -15.95
N GLN A 84 -10.97 11.48 -17.23
CA GLN A 84 -11.97 11.66 -18.28
C GLN A 84 -12.85 10.42 -18.47
N GLU A 85 -12.26 9.24 -18.54
CA GLU A 85 -12.99 7.96 -18.67
C GLU A 85 -13.99 7.76 -17.55
N LYS A 86 -13.57 8.02 -16.31
CA LYS A 86 -14.42 7.86 -15.12
C LYS A 86 -15.35 9.05 -14.88
N GLN A 87 -15.24 10.12 -15.66
CA GLN A 87 -15.95 11.39 -15.43
C GLN A 87 -15.75 11.89 -13.99
N ALA A 88 -14.54 11.68 -13.47
CA ALA A 88 -14.22 12.00 -12.09
C ALA A 88 -14.24 13.51 -11.86
N THR A 89 -14.83 13.92 -10.75
CA THR A 89 -14.93 15.31 -10.32
C THR A 89 -14.12 15.59 -9.07
N LYS A 90 -13.82 14.55 -8.30
CA LYS A 90 -13.09 14.63 -7.05
C LYS A 90 -11.98 13.58 -7.00
N VAL A 91 -10.76 14.03 -6.88
CA VAL A 91 -9.57 13.18 -6.79
C VAL A 91 -8.84 13.49 -5.50
N VAL A 92 -8.49 12.46 -4.75
CA VAL A 92 -7.67 12.59 -3.55
C VAL A 92 -6.33 11.90 -3.76
N PHE A 93 -5.28 12.45 -3.17
CA PHE A 93 -3.95 11.89 -3.31
C PHE A 93 -3.12 12.03 -2.03
N THR A 94 -2.07 11.22 -1.90
CA THR A 94 -1.13 11.25 -0.78
C THR A 94 0.06 12.14 -1.09
N SER A 95 0.74 12.66 -0.05
CA SER A 95 1.94 13.49 -0.20
C SER A 95 3.26 12.70 -0.33
N GLN A 96 3.19 11.39 -0.55
CA GLN A 96 4.38 10.58 -0.81
C GLN A 96 5.16 11.13 -2.01
N THR A 97 6.49 11.04 -1.97
CA THR A 97 7.39 11.64 -2.96
C THR A 97 6.98 11.32 -4.41
N ALA A 98 6.69 10.05 -4.71
CA ALA A 98 6.30 9.63 -6.05
C ALA A 98 5.03 10.33 -6.58
N VAL A 99 4.11 10.71 -5.69
CA VAL A 99 2.86 11.43 -6.05
C VAL A 99 3.08 12.93 -6.06
N ARG A 100 3.81 13.46 -5.05
CA ARG A 100 4.09 14.90 -4.94
C ARG A 100 4.89 15.42 -6.11
N ASP A 101 5.86 14.64 -6.61
CA ASP A 101 6.73 15.03 -7.72
C ASP A 101 5.96 15.14 -9.04
N LEU A 102 4.74 14.58 -9.14
CA LEU A 102 3.84 14.81 -10.27
C LEU A 102 3.27 16.23 -10.32
N GLY A 103 3.21 16.93 -9.19
CA GLY A 103 2.65 18.28 -9.13
C GLY A 103 1.17 18.37 -9.55
N LEU A 104 0.36 17.37 -9.18
CA LEU A 104 -1.04 17.20 -9.59
C LEU A 104 -1.91 18.44 -9.31
N ASP A 105 -1.68 19.10 -8.18
CA ASP A 105 -2.36 20.35 -7.79
C ASP A 105 -2.18 21.48 -8.81
N LYS A 106 -1.00 21.57 -9.42
CA LYS A 106 -0.68 22.60 -10.43
C LYS A 106 -1.23 22.25 -11.80
N ILE A 107 -1.11 20.98 -12.18
CA ILE A 107 -1.53 20.49 -13.52
C ILE A 107 -3.03 20.62 -13.67
N PHE A 108 -3.78 20.20 -12.66
CA PHE A 108 -5.23 20.22 -12.69
C PHE A 108 -5.86 21.52 -12.13
N SER A 109 -5.04 22.52 -11.77
CA SER A 109 -5.52 23.81 -11.24
C SER A 109 -6.50 24.56 -12.16
N GLN A 110 -6.46 24.31 -13.47
CA GLN A 110 -7.36 24.92 -14.47
C GLN A 110 -8.54 24.02 -14.84
N SER A 111 -8.59 22.79 -14.29
CA SER A 111 -9.70 21.87 -14.51
C SER A 111 -10.84 22.13 -13.52
N GLN A 112 -12.06 21.68 -13.86
CA GLN A 112 -13.19 21.71 -12.92
C GLN A 112 -13.15 20.56 -11.90
N ILE A 113 -12.01 19.91 -11.74
CA ILE A 113 -11.81 18.75 -10.89
C ILE A 113 -11.24 19.21 -9.56
N GLU A 114 -11.83 18.76 -8.46
CA GLU A 114 -11.31 19.00 -7.10
C GLU A 114 -10.18 18.01 -6.81
N PHE A 115 -8.94 18.49 -6.81
CA PHE A 115 -7.77 17.73 -6.36
C PHE A 115 -7.47 18.07 -4.89
N THR A 116 -7.48 17.06 -4.01
CA THR A 116 -7.23 17.28 -2.59
C THR A 116 -6.14 16.34 -2.08
N GLU A 117 -5.09 16.93 -1.54
CA GLU A 117 -4.07 16.20 -0.80
C GLU A 117 -4.59 15.78 0.57
N ILE A 118 -4.44 14.51 0.92
CA ILE A 118 -4.87 13.94 2.20
C ILE A 118 -3.63 13.53 2.98
N ASN A 119 -3.42 14.20 4.11
CA ASN A 119 -2.31 13.95 5.02
C ASN A 119 -2.84 13.46 6.37
N ASP A 120 -2.30 12.34 6.84
CA ASP A 120 -2.64 11.77 8.16
C ASP A 120 -1.66 12.31 9.23
N SER A 121 -1.67 13.63 9.44
CA SER A 121 -0.83 14.25 10.45
C SER A 121 -1.23 13.77 11.85
N GLU A 122 -0.27 13.30 12.63
CA GLU A 122 -0.45 12.87 14.02
C GLU A 122 -1.41 11.67 14.23
N ASN A 123 -1.56 10.77 13.23
CA ASN A 123 -2.50 9.64 13.28
C ASN A 123 -3.98 10.04 13.50
N LYS A 124 -4.33 11.27 13.16
CA LYS A 124 -5.71 11.78 13.17
C LYS A 124 -6.00 12.47 11.85
N LEU A 125 -6.76 11.79 11.01
CA LEU A 125 -7.30 12.41 9.82
C LEU A 125 -8.41 13.41 10.22
N PRO A 126 -8.28 14.71 9.91
CA PRO A 126 -9.33 15.69 10.16
C PRO A 126 -10.66 15.26 9.53
N ALA A 127 -11.78 15.61 10.18
CA ALA A 127 -13.10 15.16 9.73
C ALA A 127 -13.46 15.61 8.32
N ASP A 128 -13.01 16.79 7.90
CA ASP A 128 -13.17 17.33 6.55
C ASP A 128 -12.35 16.55 5.52
N GLN A 129 -11.10 16.21 5.81
CA GLN A 129 -10.26 15.39 4.92
C GLN A 129 -10.82 13.96 4.81
N ARG A 130 -11.32 13.40 5.92
CA ARG A 130 -12.01 12.11 5.89
C ARG A 130 -13.24 12.16 4.99
N ALA A 131 -14.05 13.20 5.09
CA ALA A 131 -15.22 13.36 4.24
C ALA A 131 -14.85 13.47 2.76
N LYS A 132 -13.79 14.21 2.43
CA LYS A 132 -13.27 14.33 1.06
C LYS A 132 -12.77 12.99 0.52
N ALA A 133 -12.02 12.20 1.30
CA ALA A 133 -11.56 10.88 0.89
C ALA A 133 -12.72 9.90 0.61
N ILE A 134 -13.79 9.95 1.43
CA ILE A 134 -14.99 9.09 1.24
C ILE A 134 -15.81 9.53 0.00
N GLN A 135 -15.81 10.81 -0.33
CA GLN A 135 -16.57 11.35 -1.47
C GLN A 135 -15.77 11.37 -2.78
N ALA A 136 -14.51 11.00 -2.75
CA ALA A 136 -13.66 11.01 -3.92
C ALA A 136 -14.02 9.89 -4.90
N ASP A 137 -13.84 10.18 -6.18
CA ASP A 137 -14.03 9.24 -7.29
C ASP A 137 -12.76 8.40 -7.51
N ILE A 138 -11.59 9.01 -7.33
CA ILE A 138 -10.27 8.40 -7.55
C ILE A 138 -9.36 8.74 -6.36
N GLY A 139 -8.63 7.73 -5.89
CA GLY A 139 -7.55 7.89 -4.92
C GLY A 139 -6.20 7.53 -5.52
N ILE A 140 -5.20 8.41 -5.39
CA ILE A 140 -3.86 8.22 -5.93
C ILE A 140 -2.86 8.10 -4.77
N THR A 141 -2.11 7.01 -4.74
CA THR A 141 -1.08 6.77 -3.72
C THR A 141 0.27 6.44 -4.35
N GLY A 142 1.34 6.80 -3.69
CA GLY A 142 2.59 6.07 -3.86
C GLY A 142 2.52 4.74 -3.10
N VAL A 143 3.59 3.96 -3.18
CA VAL A 143 3.77 2.74 -2.39
C VAL A 143 5.10 2.80 -1.64
N GLU A 144 5.22 2.06 -0.56
CA GLU A 144 6.53 1.81 0.04
C GLU A 144 7.27 0.73 -0.75
N PHE A 145 6.56 -0.36 -1.03
CA PHE A 145 7.06 -1.47 -1.86
C PHE A 145 5.94 -2.03 -2.74
N ALA A 146 6.36 -2.74 -3.78
CA ALA A 146 5.51 -3.64 -4.52
C ALA A 146 6.17 -5.03 -4.56
N VAL A 147 5.39 -6.11 -4.45
CA VAL A 147 5.89 -7.48 -4.38
C VAL A 147 5.57 -8.20 -5.67
N ALA A 148 6.62 -8.58 -6.41
CA ALA A 148 6.49 -9.16 -7.75
C ALA A 148 5.79 -10.54 -7.73
N GLU A 149 6.13 -11.39 -6.77
CA GLU A 149 5.54 -12.73 -6.60
C GLU A 149 4.01 -12.73 -6.56
N THR A 150 3.41 -11.74 -5.92
CA THR A 150 1.97 -11.68 -5.63
C THR A 150 1.22 -10.56 -6.33
N GLY A 151 1.93 -9.64 -7.00
CA GLY A 151 1.33 -8.43 -7.57
C GLY A 151 0.72 -7.52 -6.50
N THR A 152 1.40 -7.39 -5.36
CA THR A 152 0.89 -6.69 -4.17
C THR A 152 1.56 -5.34 -4.01
N CYS A 153 0.78 -4.27 -3.84
CA CYS A 153 1.27 -2.98 -3.38
C CYS A 153 1.24 -2.90 -1.86
N VAL A 154 2.32 -2.39 -1.26
CA VAL A 154 2.46 -2.20 0.19
C VAL A 154 2.37 -0.71 0.51
N LEU A 155 1.29 -0.32 1.17
CA LEU A 155 1.08 1.03 1.64
C LEU A 155 1.28 1.07 3.15
N THR A 156 2.22 1.89 3.59
CA THR A 156 2.55 2.02 5.00
C THR A 156 2.02 3.34 5.53
N ALA A 157 1.35 3.30 6.67
CA ALA A 157 0.85 4.51 7.29
C ALA A 157 2.00 5.37 7.82
N GLY A 158 1.98 6.62 7.43
CA GLY A 158 2.91 7.68 7.85
C GLY A 158 2.20 9.02 7.77
N SER A 159 2.90 10.08 8.12
CA SER A 159 2.37 11.46 8.03
C SER A 159 2.01 11.89 6.61
N ASP A 160 2.62 11.23 5.62
CA ASP A 160 2.49 11.49 4.19
C ASP A 160 1.52 10.53 3.48
N THR A 161 0.96 9.55 4.22
CA THR A 161 0.11 8.49 3.66
C THR A 161 -1.26 8.48 4.34
N GLY A 162 -2.22 9.15 3.74
CA GLY A 162 -3.61 9.07 4.15
C GLY A 162 -4.20 7.68 3.81
N ARG A 163 -4.41 6.83 4.82
CA ARG A 163 -4.90 5.44 4.64
C ARG A 163 -6.19 5.34 3.81
N LEU A 164 -7.08 6.31 3.95
CA LEU A 164 -8.36 6.32 3.23
C LEU A 164 -8.21 6.56 1.74
N VAL A 165 -7.12 7.17 1.27
CA VAL A 165 -6.90 7.47 -0.16
C VAL A 165 -6.89 6.19 -0.99
N GLY A 166 -6.25 5.13 -0.51
CA GLY A 166 -6.21 3.83 -1.20
C GLY A 166 -7.37 2.88 -0.87
N LEU A 167 -8.32 3.27 -0.01
CA LEU A 167 -9.35 2.37 0.50
C LEU A 167 -10.79 2.85 0.28
N ALA A 168 -11.03 4.17 0.33
CA ALA A 168 -12.39 4.71 0.29
C ALA A 168 -12.89 5.01 -1.13
N PRO A 169 -12.11 5.59 -2.05
CA PRO A 169 -12.56 5.84 -3.42
C PRO A 169 -12.84 4.53 -4.18
N PRO A 170 -13.82 4.54 -5.10
CA PRO A 170 -14.14 3.36 -5.92
C PRO A 170 -13.02 2.95 -6.88
N VAL A 171 -12.15 3.89 -7.25
CA VAL A 171 -10.96 3.67 -8.09
C VAL A 171 -9.70 4.03 -7.30
N HIS A 172 -8.73 3.12 -7.26
CA HIS A 172 -7.43 3.37 -6.65
C HIS A 172 -6.30 3.26 -7.67
N VAL A 173 -5.41 4.23 -7.70
CA VAL A 173 -4.20 4.25 -8.52
C VAL A 173 -2.98 4.20 -7.61
N ALA A 174 -2.17 3.16 -7.76
CA ALA A 174 -0.90 2.99 -7.07
C ALA A 174 0.27 3.32 -8.02
N ILE A 175 1.12 4.26 -7.64
CA ILE A 175 2.32 4.63 -8.40
C ILE A 175 3.51 3.92 -7.78
N VAL A 176 4.18 3.11 -8.59
CA VAL A 176 5.34 2.28 -8.22
C VAL A 176 6.54 2.76 -9.02
N THR A 177 7.57 3.21 -8.35
CA THR A 177 8.82 3.64 -9.00
C THR A 177 9.86 2.54 -8.97
N LYS A 178 10.84 2.66 -9.86
CA LYS A 178 12.02 1.80 -9.88
C LYS A 178 12.67 1.75 -8.50
N GLY A 179 13.11 0.57 -8.06
CA GLY A 179 13.69 0.37 -6.73
C GLY A 179 12.67 -0.01 -5.64
N GLN A 180 11.36 0.13 -5.88
CA GLN A 180 10.34 -0.28 -4.91
C GLN A 180 9.84 -1.71 -5.10
N VAL A 181 10.27 -2.42 -6.15
CA VAL A 181 9.80 -3.78 -6.44
C VAL A 181 10.69 -4.82 -5.77
N LEU A 182 10.11 -5.57 -4.85
CA LEU A 182 10.69 -6.72 -4.17
C LEU A 182 10.31 -8.02 -4.91
N ASP A 183 11.13 -9.06 -4.79
CA ASP A 183 10.83 -10.35 -5.39
C ASP A 183 9.66 -11.04 -4.69
N SER A 184 9.70 -11.11 -3.37
CA SER A 184 8.82 -11.98 -2.58
C SER A 184 8.27 -11.31 -1.31
N LEU A 185 7.25 -11.92 -0.71
CA LEU A 185 6.78 -11.55 0.62
C LEU A 185 7.84 -11.83 1.68
N ASP A 186 8.70 -12.85 1.49
CA ASP A 186 9.80 -13.12 2.41
C ASP A 186 10.77 -11.94 2.51
N ASP A 187 11.06 -11.28 1.40
CA ASP A 187 11.90 -10.08 1.38
C ASP A 187 11.25 -8.93 2.13
N LEU A 188 9.95 -8.72 1.91
CA LEU A 188 9.19 -7.73 2.68
C LEU A 188 9.26 -8.03 4.19
N PHE A 189 9.09 -9.28 4.60
CA PHE A 189 9.13 -9.63 6.02
C PHE A 189 10.53 -9.56 6.62
N LYS A 190 11.60 -9.79 5.86
CA LYS A 190 12.99 -9.51 6.29
C LYS A 190 13.19 -8.01 6.55
N ILE A 191 12.71 -7.15 5.64
CA ILE A 191 12.74 -5.69 5.84
C ILE A 191 11.95 -5.30 7.10
N ARG A 192 10.74 -5.84 7.29
CA ARG A 192 9.93 -5.59 8.50
C ARG A 192 10.61 -6.06 9.78
N LYS A 193 11.34 -7.19 9.73
CA LYS A 193 12.15 -7.67 10.85
C LYS A 193 13.26 -6.69 11.19
N SER A 194 14.00 -6.19 10.21
CA SER A 194 15.04 -5.17 10.41
C SER A 194 14.46 -3.88 10.99
N GLN A 195 13.37 -3.39 10.44
CA GLN A 195 12.68 -2.20 10.96
C GLN A 195 12.24 -2.36 12.42
N LYS A 196 11.84 -3.57 12.82
CA LYS A 196 11.51 -3.86 14.23
C LYS A 196 12.74 -3.81 15.12
N ILE A 197 13.88 -4.31 14.65
CA ILE A 197 15.18 -4.24 15.35
C ILE A 197 15.56 -2.77 15.56
N ASP A 198 15.39 -1.95 14.53
CA ASP A 198 15.80 -0.54 14.53
C ASP A 198 14.75 0.40 15.17
N GLY A 199 13.63 -0.14 15.64
CA GLY A 199 12.55 0.65 16.24
C GLY A 199 11.75 1.50 15.25
N THR A 200 11.89 1.24 13.95
CA THR A 200 11.21 1.95 12.85
C THR A 200 10.06 1.17 12.24
N PHE A 201 9.63 0.08 12.91
CA PHE A 201 8.53 -0.75 12.42
C PHE A 201 7.24 0.06 12.31
N PRO A 202 6.57 0.06 11.15
CA PRO A 202 5.39 0.87 10.94
C PRO A 202 4.21 0.39 11.81
N ALA A 203 3.43 1.33 12.32
CA ALA A 203 2.24 1.02 13.11
C ALA A 203 1.14 0.32 12.28
N TYR A 204 1.14 0.52 10.97
CA TYR A 204 0.17 -0.05 10.06
C TYR A 204 0.77 -0.23 8.67
N SER A 205 0.49 -1.35 8.03
CA SER A 205 0.78 -1.60 6.63
C SER A 205 -0.45 -2.24 5.98
N ASN A 206 -0.80 -1.77 4.79
CA ASN A 206 -1.86 -2.35 3.97
C ASN A 206 -1.22 -3.04 2.76
N LEU A 207 -1.54 -4.32 2.57
CA LEU A 207 -1.10 -5.11 1.44
C LEU A 207 -2.29 -5.23 0.48
N ILE A 208 -2.21 -4.57 -0.68
CA ILE A 208 -3.28 -4.53 -1.67
C ILE A 208 -2.88 -5.44 -2.84
N SER A 209 -3.61 -6.54 -3.01
CA SER A 209 -3.36 -7.56 -4.02
C SER A 209 -4.52 -7.62 -5.02
N GLY A 210 -4.92 -6.48 -5.56
CA GLY A 210 -6.03 -6.37 -6.51
C GLY A 210 -7.27 -5.68 -5.94
N PRO A 211 -8.38 -5.62 -6.71
CA PRO A 211 -9.61 -4.97 -6.31
C PRO A 211 -10.30 -5.69 -5.15
N SER A 212 -11.11 -4.94 -4.40
CA SER A 212 -11.93 -5.51 -3.33
C SER A 212 -12.93 -6.52 -3.89
N ARG A 213 -12.88 -7.75 -3.38
CA ARG A 213 -13.77 -8.84 -3.80
C ARG A 213 -14.40 -9.50 -2.58
N SER A 214 -15.71 -9.68 -2.59
CA SER A 214 -16.47 -10.43 -1.59
C SER A 214 -17.15 -11.62 -2.28
N ALA A 215 -16.87 -12.83 -1.81
CA ALA A 215 -17.27 -14.08 -2.47
C ALA A 215 -18.47 -14.78 -1.83
N ASP A 216 -19.01 -14.26 -0.73
CA ASP A 216 -19.98 -14.96 0.12
C ASP A 216 -21.40 -14.34 0.13
N ILE A 217 -21.72 -13.51 -0.84
CA ILE A 217 -23.07 -12.96 -0.94
C ILE A 217 -23.82 -13.78 -2.01
N GLU A 218 -24.66 -14.72 -1.58
CA GLU A 218 -25.53 -15.54 -2.45
C GLU A 218 -24.78 -16.27 -3.59
N TYR A 219 -23.55 -16.77 -3.30
CA TYR A 219 -22.69 -17.44 -4.31
C TYR A 219 -22.26 -16.54 -5.49
N THR A 220 -22.42 -15.24 -5.38
CA THR A 220 -21.97 -14.27 -6.40
C THR A 220 -20.74 -13.51 -5.94
N LEU A 221 -19.79 -13.32 -6.86
CA LEU A 221 -18.63 -12.47 -6.62
C LEU A 221 -19.03 -11.00 -6.77
N VAL A 222 -19.00 -10.24 -5.67
CA VAL A 222 -19.26 -8.79 -5.69
C VAL A 222 -17.94 -8.04 -5.52
N THR A 223 -17.67 -7.09 -6.40
CA THR A 223 -16.50 -6.22 -6.32
C THR A 223 -16.85 -4.87 -5.71
N GLY A 224 -15.91 -4.24 -4.98
CA GLY A 224 -16.07 -2.86 -4.51
C GLY A 224 -16.90 -2.67 -3.24
N VAL A 225 -17.19 -3.73 -2.46
CA VAL A 225 -18.01 -3.62 -1.24
C VAL A 225 -17.22 -3.04 -0.06
N HIS A 226 -15.98 -3.45 0.11
CA HIS A 226 -15.14 -3.09 1.26
C HIS A 226 -13.86 -2.35 0.89
N GLY A 227 -13.79 -1.80 -0.31
CA GLY A 227 -12.64 -1.08 -0.85
C GLY A 227 -12.82 -0.82 -2.34
N PRO A 228 -11.80 -0.30 -3.04
CA PRO A 228 -11.87 0.00 -4.46
C PRO A 228 -12.29 -1.20 -5.30
N GLY A 229 -13.29 -1.01 -6.16
CA GLY A 229 -13.73 -2.00 -7.13
C GLY A 229 -12.83 -2.08 -8.35
N GLU A 230 -12.07 -1.02 -8.60
CA GLU A 230 -11.11 -0.91 -9.68
C GLU A 230 -9.77 -0.41 -9.16
N VAL A 231 -8.69 -1.05 -9.60
CA VAL A 231 -7.34 -0.71 -9.14
C VAL A 231 -6.37 -0.64 -10.32
N HIS A 232 -5.52 0.39 -10.31
CA HIS A 232 -4.51 0.63 -11.33
C HIS A 232 -3.12 0.64 -10.68
N MET A 233 -2.17 -0.04 -11.31
CA MET A 233 -0.76 -0.02 -10.94
C MET A 233 0.03 0.61 -12.07
N ILE A 234 0.63 1.78 -11.81
CA ILE A 234 1.48 2.49 -12.76
C ILE A 234 2.92 2.25 -12.36
N LEU A 235 3.66 1.53 -13.20
CA LEU A 235 5.07 1.22 -13.02
C LEU A 235 5.90 2.22 -13.79
N VAL A 236 6.71 3.03 -13.09
CA VAL A 236 7.51 4.12 -13.64
C VAL A 236 8.98 3.72 -13.70
N GLY A 237 9.59 3.74 -14.91
CA GLY A 237 11.02 3.48 -15.09
C GLY A 237 11.40 2.53 -16.20
#